data_8ffd2d84cc57d194fea5580b3a82e012
#
_entry.id   8ffd2d84cc57d194fea5580b3a82e012
#
_cell.length_a   1.000
_cell.length_b   1.000
_cell.length_c   1.000
_cell.angle_alpha   90.00
_cell.angle_beta   90.00
_cell.angle_gamma   90.00
#
_symmetry.space_group_name_H-M   'P 1'
#
loop_
_entity.id
_entity.type
_entity.pdbx_description
1 polymer ?
#
loop_
_entity_poly.entity_id
_entity_poly.type
_entity_poly.pdbx_seq_one_letter_code
_entity_poly.pdbx_strand_id
1 'polypeptide(L)'
;LPAEQVRPFVALVDACYRAYMDMDASMIEINPLVLTKDGKMLALDAKVSIDDDAMFRHKAEASLRDTSQEDPLEVQASEADIAYVKLDGNVGCMVNGAGLAMATMDTVKFAGAEPANFLDVGGGAGEEKISYAILLMLSDPNVTKVLVNIFGGILRCDIAARGLVDAYGKADRRPPLIVRLLGTNVEEGKKILADSDL
;
A
#
# COMPACT_ATOMS: atom_id res chain seq x y z
N LEU A 1 -0.21 36.99 12.53
CA LEU A 1 1.14 37.25 12.06
C LEU A 1 1.43 38.75 12.12
N PRO A 2 2.55 39.25 12.70
CA PRO A 2 2.90 40.63 12.65
C PRO A 2 3.03 41.17 11.22
N ALA A 3 2.70 42.43 10.97
CA ALA A 3 2.66 43.00 9.62
C ALA A 3 4.03 42.91 8.89
N GLU A 4 5.13 43.10 9.62
CA GLU A 4 6.49 42.98 9.12
C GLU A 4 6.84 41.54 8.67
N GLN A 5 6.13 40.51 9.16
CA GLN A 5 6.35 39.11 8.84
C GLN A 5 5.52 38.62 7.64
N VAL A 6 4.60 39.42 7.12
CA VAL A 6 3.75 39.02 6.00
C VAL A 6 4.57 38.73 4.74
N ARG A 7 5.51 39.59 4.38
CA ARG A 7 6.38 39.37 3.20
C ARG A 7 7.28 38.14 3.32
N PRO A 8 8.03 37.96 4.44
CA PRO A 8 8.79 36.73 4.67
C PRO A 8 7.93 35.47 4.61
N PHE A 9 6.72 35.50 5.16
CA PHE A 9 5.80 34.35 5.11
C PHE A 9 5.35 34.04 3.67
N VAL A 10 4.96 35.06 2.90
CA VAL A 10 4.58 34.87 1.49
C VAL A 10 5.75 34.30 0.69
N ALA A 11 6.98 34.77 0.91
CA ALA A 11 8.17 34.23 0.24
C ALA A 11 8.43 32.75 0.60
N LEU A 12 8.18 32.35 1.86
CA LEU A 12 8.28 30.96 2.28
C LEU A 12 7.24 30.09 1.58
N VAL A 13 5.97 30.54 1.56
CA VAL A 13 4.87 29.82 0.89
C VAL A 13 5.16 29.64 -0.61
N ASP A 14 5.66 30.70 -1.28
CA ASP A 14 6.05 30.64 -2.68
C ASP A 14 7.21 29.65 -2.92
N ALA A 15 8.19 29.61 -2.02
CA ALA A 15 9.29 28.65 -2.08
C ALA A 15 8.79 27.20 -1.89
N CYS A 16 7.87 26.97 -0.94
CA CYS A 16 7.23 25.67 -0.75
C CYS A 16 6.41 25.24 -1.96
N TYR A 17 5.66 26.18 -2.57
CA TYR A 17 4.89 25.89 -3.78
C TYR A 17 5.79 25.50 -4.95
N ARG A 18 6.90 26.22 -5.15
CA ARG A 18 7.89 25.86 -6.19
C ARG A 18 8.50 24.49 -5.94
N ALA A 19 8.93 24.22 -4.70
CA ALA A 19 9.45 22.91 -4.34
C ALA A 19 8.42 21.81 -4.57
N TYR A 20 7.15 22.04 -4.20
CA TYR A 20 6.04 21.11 -4.44
C TYR A 20 5.89 20.78 -5.93
N MET A 21 5.91 21.79 -6.81
CA MET A 21 5.76 21.60 -8.24
C MET A 21 7.01 21.00 -8.90
N ASP A 22 8.21 21.43 -8.51
CA ASP A 22 9.47 21.00 -9.12
C ASP A 22 9.85 19.55 -8.73
N MET A 23 9.40 19.11 -7.56
CA MET A 23 9.69 17.78 -7.03
C MET A 23 8.53 16.78 -7.22
N ASP A 24 7.46 17.17 -7.91
CA ASP A 24 6.23 16.36 -7.98
C ASP A 24 5.77 15.89 -6.59
N ALA A 25 5.83 16.78 -5.61
CA ALA A 25 5.46 16.42 -4.25
C ALA A 25 3.93 16.24 -4.16
N SER A 26 3.49 15.24 -3.43
CA SER A 26 2.09 15.04 -3.04
C SER A 26 1.75 15.77 -1.74
N MET A 27 2.77 16.03 -0.90
CA MET A 27 2.62 16.76 0.34
C MET A 27 3.92 17.48 0.72
N ILE A 28 3.79 18.71 1.24
CA ILE A 28 4.83 19.40 2.02
C ILE A 28 4.18 19.90 3.31
N GLU A 29 4.66 19.42 4.44
CA GLU A 29 4.25 19.86 5.75
C GLU A 29 5.43 20.50 6.48
N ILE A 30 5.22 21.68 7.05
CA ILE A 30 6.18 22.38 7.91
C ILE A 30 5.54 22.54 9.29
N ASN A 31 6.04 21.77 10.26
CA ASN A 31 5.49 21.78 11.60
C ASN A 31 6.57 21.41 12.65
N PRO A 32 7.01 22.38 13.50
CA PRO A 32 6.52 23.76 13.56
C PRO A 32 7.24 24.71 12.58
N LEU A 33 6.51 25.73 12.10
CA LEU A 33 7.11 26.96 11.57
C LEU A 33 7.25 27.95 12.71
N VAL A 34 8.46 28.38 12.99
CA VAL A 34 8.75 29.26 14.14
C VAL A 34 9.22 30.63 13.71
N LEU A 35 8.85 31.65 14.49
CA LEU A 35 9.42 32.98 14.40
C LEU A 35 10.48 33.12 15.47
N THR A 36 11.74 33.34 15.09
CA THR A 36 12.85 33.49 15.99
C THR A 36 12.86 34.86 16.64
N LYS A 37 13.61 35.04 17.75
CA LYS A 37 13.70 36.31 18.48
C LYS A 37 14.32 37.44 17.64
N ASP A 38 15.14 37.11 16.65
CA ASP A 38 15.74 38.04 15.69
C ASP A 38 14.83 38.31 14.47
N GLY A 39 13.57 37.82 14.51
CA GLY A 39 12.55 38.12 13.52
C GLY A 39 12.63 37.31 12.25
N LYS A 40 13.35 36.16 12.23
CA LYS A 40 13.41 35.27 11.07
C LYS A 40 12.37 34.16 11.18
N MET A 41 11.78 33.78 10.06
CA MET A 41 10.99 32.55 9.96
C MET A 41 11.91 31.37 9.72
N LEU A 42 11.70 30.29 10.48
CA LEU A 42 12.48 29.07 10.42
C LEU A 42 11.53 27.87 10.35
N ALA A 43 11.64 27.07 9.30
CA ALA A 43 11.09 25.72 9.26
C ALA A 43 11.96 24.86 10.19
N LEU A 44 11.42 24.49 11.35
CA LEU A 44 12.17 23.70 12.34
C LEU A 44 12.19 22.24 11.94
N ASP A 45 11.09 21.76 11.38
CA ASP A 45 10.94 20.43 10.79
C ASP A 45 10.10 20.53 9.52
N ALA A 46 10.37 19.63 8.56
CA ALA A 46 9.64 19.56 7.31
C ALA A 46 9.47 18.10 6.87
N LYS A 47 8.24 17.72 6.54
CA LYS A 47 7.92 16.44 5.92
C LYS A 47 7.55 16.66 4.46
N VAL A 48 8.20 15.92 3.56
CA VAL A 48 7.95 15.99 2.11
C VAL A 48 7.64 14.58 1.62
N SER A 49 6.51 14.43 0.92
CA SER A 49 6.17 13.20 0.18
C SER A 49 6.19 13.52 -1.30
N ILE A 50 6.93 12.74 -2.06
CA ILE A 50 7.00 12.81 -3.53
C ILE A 50 6.02 11.79 -4.09
N ASP A 51 5.40 12.09 -5.23
CA ASP A 51 4.53 11.14 -5.93
C ASP A 51 5.36 9.93 -6.40
N ASP A 52 4.99 8.73 -5.97
CA ASP A 52 5.69 7.49 -6.33
C ASP A 52 5.70 7.28 -7.86
N ASP A 53 4.63 7.68 -8.56
CA ASP A 53 4.53 7.60 -10.02
C ASP A 53 5.51 8.58 -10.74
N ALA A 54 6.03 9.58 -10.04
CA ALA A 54 7.02 10.51 -10.55
C ALA A 54 8.47 10.12 -10.23
N MET A 55 8.72 9.13 -9.37
CA MET A 55 10.07 8.75 -8.89
C MET A 55 11.03 8.35 -10.00
N PHE A 56 10.54 7.93 -11.18
CA PHE A 56 11.40 7.63 -12.34
C PHE A 56 12.24 8.82 -12.80
N ARG A 57 11.79 10.07 -12.54
CA ARG A 57 12.49 11.32 -12.87
C ARG A 57 13.16 11.99 -11.66
N HIS A 58 12.95 11.49 -10.44
CA HIS A 58 13.51 11.97 -9.17
C HIS A 58 14.45 10.96 -8.52
N LYS A 59 15.41 10.42 -9.30
CA LYS A 59 16.31 9.35 -8.85
C LYS A 59 17.25 9.77 -7.71
N ALA A 60 17.60 11.05 -7.64
CA ALA A 60 18.46 11.56 -6.56
C ALA A 60 17.69 11.56 -5.22
N GLU A 61 16.42 11.91 -5.28
CA GLU A 61 15.53 12.00 -4.13
C GLU A 61 15.13 10.62 -3.59
N ALA A 62 15.11 9.59 -4.44
CA ALA A 62 14.85 8.19 -4.02
C ALA A 62 15.79 7.73 -2.89
N SER A 63 17.04 8.21 -2.88
CA SER A 63 18.00 7.90 -1.82
C SER A 63 17.75 8.62 -0.49
N LEU A 64 16.87 9.62 -0.49
CA LEU A 64 16.51 10.41 0.71
C LEU A 64 15.29 9.83 1.43
N ARG A 65 14.64 8.78 0.89
CA ARG A 65 13.50 8.13 1.55
C ARG A 65 13.93 7.59 2.92
N ASP A 66 13.26 8.06 3.96
CA ASP A 66 13.45 7.58 5.33
C ASP A 66 12.36 6.56 5.68
N THR A 67 12.69 5.29 5.55
CA THR A 67 11.76 4.18 5.85
C THR A 67 11.61 3.91 7.35
N SER A 68 12.38 4.59 8.22
CA SER A 68 12.32 4.37 9.68
C SER A 68 10.99 4.79 10.30
N GLN A 69 10.22 5.64 9.61
CA GLN A 69 8.92 6.14 10.03
C GLN A 69 7.74 5.43 9.34
N GLU A 70 8.04 4.52 8.40
CA GLU A 70 7.03 3.77 7.64
C GLU A 70 6.73 2.42 8.32
N ASP A 71 5.54 1.85 8.07
CA ASP A 71 5.24 0.49 8.52
C ASP A 71 6.16 -0.51 7.79
N PRO A 72 6.83 -1.43 8.50
CA PRO A 72 7.76 -2.38 7.87
C PRO A 72 7.13 -3.28 6.80
N LEU A 73 5.83 -3.58 6.90
CA LEU A 73 5.12 -4.37 5.89
C LEU A 73 4.85 -3.55 4.62
N GLU A 74 4.56 -2.26 4.77
CA GLU A 74 4.38 -1.34 3.63
C GLU A 74 5.71 -1.14 2.88
N VAL A 75 6.82 -1.02 3.60
CA VAL A 75 8.16 -0.95 3.01
C VAL A 75 8.46 -2.21 2.20
N GLN A 76 8.28 -3.41 2.80
CA GLN A 76 8.52 -4.68 2.12
C GLN A 76 7.60 -4.87 0.90
N ALA A 77 6.35 -4.46 0.98
CA ALA A 77 5.41 -4.50 -0.13
C ALA A 77 5.87 -3.60 -1.28
N SER A 78 6.29 -2.37 -0.97
CA SER A 78 6.79 -1.39 -1.93
C SER A 78 8.03 -1.91 -2.68
N GLU A 79 8.96 -2.57 -1.99
CA GLU A 79 10.15 -3.20 -2.59
C GLU A 79 9.80 -4.32 -3.58
N ALA A 80 8.64 -4.97 -3.38
CA ALA A 80 8.10 -6.02 -4.25
C ALA A 80 7.10 -5.51 -5.30
N ASP A 81 6.96 -4.18 -5.44
CA ASP A 81 5.98 -3.55 -6.34
C ASP A 81 4.54 -4.04 -6.05
N ILE A 82 4.16 -4.13 -4.78
CA ILE A 82 2.84 -4.49 -4.30
C ILE A 82 2.24 -3.27 -3.60
N ALA A 83 1.02 -2.88 -4.01
CA ALA A 83 0.28 -1.85 -3.32
C ALA A 83 -0.32 -2.43 -2.03
N TYR A 84 0.23 -2.04 -0.89
CA TYR A 84 -0.16 -2.49 0.43
C TYR A 84 -0.32 -1.32 1.39
N VAL A 85 -1.40 -1.31 2.16
CA VAL A 85 -1.58 -0.39 3.29
C VAL A 85 -2.07 -1.20 4.47
N LYS A 86 -1.41 -1.09 5.60
CA LYS A 86 -1.81 -1.73 6.85
C LYS A 86 -3.00 -1.03 7.49
N LEU A 87 -3.93 -1.81 8.02
CA LEU A 87 -5.11 -1.33 8.76
C LEU A 87 -5.23 -2.08 10.10
N ASP A 88 -6.12 -1.60 10.96
CA ASP A 88 -6.27 -2.12 12.33
C ASP A 88 -7.18 -3.36 12.46
N GLY A 89 -7.63 -3.93 11.34
CA GLY A 89 -8.56 -5.04 11.34
C GLY A 89 -7.92 -6.42 11.52
N ASN A 90 -8.74 -7.46 11.27
CA ASN A 90 -8.32 -8.85 11.42
C ASN A 90 -8.62 -9.75 10.21
N VAL A 91 -9.23 -9.19 9.16
CA VAL A 91 -9.46 -9.89 7.89
C VAL A 91 -8.44 -9.42 6.88
N GLY A 92 -7.46 -10.25 6.58
CA GLY A 92 -6.52 -9.99 5.49
C GLY A 92 -7.23 -10.07 4.15
N CYS A 93 -7.08 -9.04 3.32
CA CYS A 93 -7.72 -8.93 2.02
C CYS A 93 -6.66 -8.90 0.92
N MET A 94 -6.79 -9.75 -0.11
CA MET A 94 -5.99 -9.68 -1.33
C MET A 94 -6.89 -9.65 -2.56
N VAL A 95 -6.62 -8.71 -3.47
CA VAL A 95 -7.37 -8.53 -4.70
C VAL A 95 -6.44 -8.22 -5.88
N ASN A 96 -7.00 -8.14 -7.09
CA ASN A 96 -6.33 -7.64 -8.29
C ASN A 96 -7.08 -6.41 -8.83
N GLY A 97 -6.63 -5.25 -8.40
CA GLY A 97 -7.16 -3.95 -8.79
C GLY A 97 -7.67 -3.12 -7.61
N ALA A 98 -7.20 -1.87 -7.53
CA ALA A 98 -7.45 -0.97 -6.40
C ALA A 98 -8.94 -0.72 -6.13
N GLY A 99 -9.75 -0.56 -7.19
CA GLY A 99 -11.20 -0.41 -7.03
C GLY A 99 -11.87 -1.63 -6.43
N LEU A 100 -11.43 -2.85 -6.81
CA LEU A 100 -11.90 -4.10 -6.23
C LEU A 100 -11.45 -4.24 -4.77
N ALA A 101 -10.25 -3.77 -4.42
CA ALA A 101 -9.76 -3.74 -3.05
C ALA A 101 -10.68 -2.91 -2.14
N MET A 102 -10.97 -1.69 -2.54
CA MET A 102 -11.85 -0.78 -1.78
C MET A 102 -13.23 -1.39 -1.61
N ALA A 103 -13.86 -1.88 -2.69
CA ALA A 103 -15.18 -2.51 -2.62
C ALA A 103 -15.19 -3.79 -1.76
N THR A 104 -14.08 -4.55 -1.76
CA THR A 104 -13.94 -5.75 -0.92
C THR A 104 -13.85 -5.36 0.55
N MET A 105 -13.06 -4.35 0.89
CA MET A 105 -12.95 -3.84 2.26
C MET A 105 -14.29 -3.27 2.77
N ASP A 106 -15.01 -2.52 1.95
CA ASP A 106 -16.35 -2.02 2.28
C ASP A 106 -17.33 -3.17 2.55
N THR A 107 -17.26 -4.24 1.74
CA THR A 107 -18.08 -5.44 1.92
C THR A 107 -17.74 -6.16 3.24
N VAL A 108 -16.47 -6.25 3.59
CA VAL A 108 -16.01 -6.81 4.87
C VAL A 108 -16.56 -6.00 6.04
N LYS A 109 -16.49 -4.68 5.98
CA LYS A 109 -17.04 -3.78 7.00
C LYS A 109 -18.57 -3.90 7.10
N PHE A 110 -19.25 -3.92 5.97
CA PHE A 110 -20.71 -4.10 5.94
C PHE A 110 -21.16 -5.42 6.57
N ALA A 111 -20.34 -6.47 6.41
CA ALA A 111 -20.59 -7.78 7.06
C ALA A 111 -20.23 -7.80 8.57
N GLY A 112 -19.84 -6.68 9.16
CA GLY A 112 -19.53 -6.58 10.60
C GLY A 112 -18.12 -7.08 10.96
N ALA A 113 -17.20 -7.14 10.01
CA ALA A 113 -15.78 -7.47 10.22
C ALA A 113 -14.89 -6.26 9.86
N GLU A 114 -13.62 -6.31 10.23
CA GLU A 114 -12.67 -5.22 9.97
C GLU A 114 -11.51 -5.69 9.07
N PRO A 115 -11.24 -5.01 7.93
CA PRO A 115 -10.12 -5.34 7.07
C PRO A 115 -8.80 -5.01 7.77
N ALA A 116 -7.83 -5.93 7.69
CA ALA A 116 -6.50 -5.78 8.26
C ALA A 116 -5.55 -5.01 7.32
N ASN A 117 -5.88 -4.95 6.04
CA ASN A 117 -5.05 -4.31 5.04
C ASN A 117 -5.82 -3.99 3.76
N PHE A 118 -5.31 -3.02 3.01
CA PHE A 118 -5.47 -2.91 1.57
C PHE A 118 -4.34 -3.69 0.91
N LEU A 119 -4.62 -4.54 -0.08
CA LEU A 119 -3.59 -5.22 -0.88
C LEU A 119 -4.08 -5.45 -2.30
N ASP A 120 -3.41 -4.82 -3.25
CA ASP A 120 -3.62 -4.99 -4.68
C ASP A 120 -2.34 -5.55 -5.33
N VAL A 121 -2.45 -6.77 -5.87
CA VAL A 121 -1.31 -7.40 -6.58
C VAL A 121 -1.16 -6.92 -8.02
N GLY A 122 -2.13 -6.14 -8.53
CA GLY A 122 -2.19 -5.69 -9.90
C GLY A 122 -2.67 -6.76 -10.89
N GLY A 123 -3.00 -6.30 -12.10
CA GLY A 123 -3.54 -7.18 -13.16
C GLY A 123 -2.50 -8.12 -13.79
N GLY A 124 -1.21 -7.80 -13.70
CA GLY A 124 -0.13 -8.58 -14.32
C GLY A 124 0.66 -9.47 -13.37
N ALA A 125 0.17 -9.69 -12.15
CA ALA A 125 0.89 -10.45 -11.13
C ALA A 125 1.13 -11.91 -11.56
N GLY A 126 2.39 -12.37 -11.43
CA GLY A 126 2.74 -13.78 -11.56
C GLY A 126 2.53 -14.56 -10.25
N GLU A 127 2.73 -15.88 -10.32
CA GLU A 127 2.57 -16.81 -9.20
C GLU A 127 3.45 -16.44 -8.01
N GLU A 128 4.72 -16.11 -8.24
CA GLU A 128 5.69 -15.73 -7.19
C GLU A 128 5.27 -14.43 -6.47
N LYS A 129 4.81 -13.42 -7.21
CA LYS A 129 4.33 -12.16 -6.62
C LYS A 129 3.11 -12.39 -5.75
N ILE A 130 2.18 -13.24 -6.19
CA ILE A 130 0.98 -13.60 -5.42
C ILE A 130 1.36 -14.36 -4.14
N SER A 131 2.25 -15.35 -4.26
CA SER A 131 2.76 -16.09 -3.10
C SER A 131 3.42 -15.15 -2.09
N TYR A 132 4.29 -14.25 -2.54
CA TYR A 132 4.94 -13.27 -1.68
C TYR A 132 3.92 -12.33 -1.00
N ALA A 133 2.94 -11.81 -1.75
CA ALA A 133 1.91 -10.93 -1.21
C ALA A 133 1.09 -11.59 -0.09
N ILE A 134 0.72 -12.86 -0.27
CA ILE A 134 0.04 -13.64 0.77
C ILE A 134 0.94 -13.84 1.99
N LEU A 135 2.20 -14.24 1.81
CA LEU A 135 3.14 -14.46 2.93
C LEU A 135 3.37 -13.16 3.70
N LEU A 136 3.52 -12.04 2.99
CA LEU A 136 3.64 -10.73 3.61
C LEU A 136 2.41 -10.38 4.45
N MET A 137 1.21 -10.55 3.91
CA MET A 137 -0.04 -10.33 4.64
C MET A 137 -0.16 -11.25 5.87
N LEU A 138 0.23 -12.52 5.75
CA LEU A 138 0.19 -13.50 6.84
C LEU A 138 1.24 -13.25 7.93
N SER A 139 2.26 -12.45 7.66
CA SER A 139 3.24 -12.04 8.68
C SER A 139 2.67 -11.05 9.70
N ASP A 140 1.57 -10.36 9.37
CA ASP A 140 0.82 -9.57 10.36
C ASP A 140 0.10 -10.50 11.35
N PRO A 141 0.45 -10.47 12.65
CA PRO A 141 -0.20 -11.30 13.66
C PRO A 141 -1.69 -11.01 13.84
N ASN A 142 -2.16 -9.82 13.46
CA ASN A 142 -3.56 -9.41 13.55
C ASN A 142 -4.43 -10.13 12.51
N VAL A 143 -3.86 -10.61 11.41
CA VAL A 143 -4.60 -11.36 10.38
C VAL A 143 -5.00 -12.74 10.92
N THR A 144 -6.27 -12.90 11.22
CA THR A 144 -6.85 -14.16 11.74
C THR A 144 -7.77 -14.86 10.75
N LYS A 145 -8.11 -14.20 9.64
CA LYS A 145 -8.91 -14.70 8.51
C LYS A 145 -8.39 -14.08 7.23
N VAL A 146 -8.54 -14.76 6.11
CA VAL A 146 -8.09 -14.27 4.80
C VAL A 146 -9.24 -14.32 3.80
N LEU A 147 -9.43 -13.24 3.07
CA LEU A 147 -10.32 -13.13 1.92
C LEU A 147 -9.51 -12.79 0.67
N VAL A 148 -9.47 -13.71 -0.26
CA VAL A 148 -8.91 -13.51 -1.61
C VAL A 148 -10.05 -13.31 -2.59
N ASN A 149 -10.09 -12.16 -3.25
CA ASN A 149 -11.14 -11.81 -4.19
C ASN A 149 -10.52 -11.42 -5.53
N ILE A 150 -10.50 -12.36 -6.47
CA ILE A 150 -9.90 -12.19 -7.79
C ILE A 150 -10.97 -12.09 -8.86
N PHE A 151 -10.91 -11.02 -9.65
CA PHE A 151 -11.64 -10.89 -10.89
C PHE A 151 -10.66 -10.99 -12.07
N GLY A 152 -10.56 -12.19 -12.62
CA GLY A 152 -9.58 -12.53 -13.65
C GLY A 152 -9.92 -11.90 -15.00
N GLY A 153 -9.22 -10.80 -15.28
CA GLY A 153 -9.10 -10.26 -16.63
C GLY A 153 -7.73 -10.65 -17.20
N ILE A 154 -6.73 -9.78 -17.00
CA ILE A 154 -5.33 -10.07 -17.35
C ILE A 154 -4.74 -11.10 -16.38
N LEU A 155 -4.93 -10.93 -15.07
CA LEU A 155 -4.57 -11.94 -14.09
C LEU A 155 -5.47 -13.18 -14.26
N ARG A 156 -4.87 -14.33 -14.46
CA ARG A 156 -5.57 -15.61 -14.63
C ARG A 156 -5.83 -16.25 -13.27
N CYS A 157 -7.02 -16.83 -13.10
CA CYS A 157 -7.41 -17.49 -11.84
C CYS A 157 -6.56 -18.72 -11.49
N ASP A 158 -6.04 -19.45 -12.49
CA ASP A 158 -5.14 -20.58 -12.26
C ASP A 158 -3.77 -20.13 -11.71
N ILE A 159 -3.24 -19.00 -12.16
CA ILE A 159 -2.00 -18.39 -11.62
C ILE A 159 -2.24 -17.95 -10.18
N ALA A 160 -3.37 -17.29 -9.91
CA ALA A 160 -3.72 -16.87 -8.56
C ALA A 160 -3.85 -18.07 -7.61
N ALA A 161 -4.49 -19.15 -8.06
CA ALA A 161 -4.65 -20.37 -7.28
C ALA A 161 -3.32 -21.03 -6.95
N ARG A 162 -2.39 -21.16 -7.93
CA ARG A 162 -1.05 -21.73 -7.66
C ARG A 162 -0.25 -20.90 -6.69
N GLY A 163 -0.23 -19.57 -6.86
CA GLY A 163 0.47 -18.69 -5.91
C GLY A 163 -0.09 -18.79 -4.49
N LEU A 164 -1.41 -18.96 -4.36
CA LEU A 164 -2.08 -19.14 -3.07
C LEU A 164 -1.72 -20.48 -2.42
N VAL A 165 -1.73 -21.58 -3.18
CA VAL A 165 -1.32 -22.92 -2.72
C VAL A 165 0.14 -22.90 -2.27
N ASP A 166 1.03 -22.29 -3.08
CA ASP A 166 2.45 -22.15 -2.76
C ASP A 166 2.67 -21.37 -1.45
N ALA A 167 1.97 -20.23 -1.30
CA ALA A 167 2.07 -19.41 -0.10
C ALA A 167 1.63 -20.15 1.16
N TYR A 168 0.47 -20.80 1.13
CA TYR A 168 -0.04 -21.55 2.27
C TYR A 168 0.79 -22.80 2.58
N GLY A 169 1.43 -23.39 1.56
CA GLY A 169 2.42 -24.46 1.75
C GLY A 169 3.65 -24.02 2.54
N LYS A 170 4.08 -22.77 2.37
CA LYS A 170 5.25 -22.16 3.02
C LYS A 170 4.94 -21.46 4.33
N ALA A 171 3.67 -21.10 4.55
CA ALA A 171 3.28 -20.30 5.70
C ALA A 171 3.33 -21.06 7.03
N ASP A 172 3.93 -20.43 8.05
CA ASP A 172 3.94 -20.93 9.43
C ASP A 172 2.55 -20.86 10.07
N ARG A 173 1.73 -19.89 9.65
CA ARG A 173 0.35 -19.68 10.11
C ARG A 173 -0.60 -19.85 8.93
N ARG A 174 -1.67 -20.60 9.15
CA ARG A 174 -2.70 -20.89 8.13
C ARG A 174 -4.09 -20.50 8.64
N PRO A 175 -4.40 -19.20 8.71
CA PRO A 175 -5.73 -18.77 9.10
C PRO A 175 -6.78 -19.25 8.09
N PRO A 176 -8.07 -19.37 8.50
CA PRO A 176 -9.16 -19.69 7.59
C PRO A 176 -9.16 -18.79 6.36
N LEU A 177 -9.31 -19.41 5.20
CA LEU A 177 -9.22 -18.77 3.89
C LEU A 177 -10.55 -18.89 3.13
N ILE A 178 -11.01 -17.76 2.61
CA ILE A 178 -12.10 -17.69 1.64
C ILE A 178 -11.55 -17.19 0.33
N VAL A 179 -11.81 -17.91 -0.76
CA VAL A 179 -11.35 -17.55 -2.10
C VAL A 179 -12.54 -17.38 -3.03
N ARG A 180 -12.66 -16.21 -3.62
CA ARG A 180 -13.57 -15.93 -4.73
C ARG A 180 -12.78 -15.75 -6.00
N LEU A 181 -13.03 -16.59 -6.98
CA LEU A 181 -12.43 -16.52 -8.32
C LEU A 181 -13.51 -16.32 -9.36
N LEU A 182 -13.36 -15.35 -10.24
CA LEU A 182 -14.16 -15.12 -11.44
C LEU A 182 -13.27 -14.75 -12.61
N GLY A 183 -13.69 -15.08 -13.81
CA GLY A 183 -13.04 -14.65 -15.06
C GLY A 183 -12.12 -15.71 -15.68
N THR A 184 -11.00 -15.27 -16.25
CA THR A 184 -10.11 -16.11 -17.06
C THR A 184 -9.56 -17.30 -16.27
N ASN A 185 -9.72 -18.52 -16.81
CA ASN A 185 -9.27 -19.79 -16.24
C ASN A 185 -9.84 -20.10 -14.85
N VAL A 186 -11.09 -19.67 -14.57
CA VAL A 186 -11.72 -19.87 -13.27
C VAL A 186 -11.91 -21.35 -12.91
N GLU A 187 -12.28 -22.19 -13.86
CA GLU A 187 -12.52 -23.63 -13.59
C GLU A 187 -11.20 -24.36 -13.25
N GLU A 188 -10.11 -24.01 -13.94
CA GLU A 188 -8.79 -24.54 -13.61
C GLU A 188 -8.32 -24.05 -12.25
N GLY A 189 -8.51 -22.74 -11.95
CA GLY A 189 -8.19 -22.19 -10.64
C GLY A 189 -8.95 -22.86 -9.49
N LYS A 190 -10.26 -23.11 -9.66
CA LYS A 190 -11.08 -23.84 -8.67
C LYS A 190 -10.58 -25.28 -8.49
N LYS A 191 -10.21 -25.95 -9.59
CA LYS A 191 -9.67 -27.30 -9.52
C LYS A 191 -8.37 -27.37 -8.75
N ILE A 192 -7.42 -26.45 -9.03
CA ILE A 192 -6.16 -26.37 -8.28
C ILE A 192 -6.40 -26.21 -6.77
N LEU A 193 -7.35 -25.33 -6.40
CA LEU A 193 -7.68 -25.15 -4.98
C LEU A 193 -8.35 -26.40 -4.37
N ALA A 194 -9.26 -27.05 -5.10
CA ALA A 194 -9.96 -28.27 -4.63
C ALA A 194 -9.03 -29.48 -4.49
N ASP A 195 -7.99 -29.56 -5.31
CA ASP A 195 -6.98 -30.64 -5.30
C ASP A 195 -5.87 -30.35 -4.27
N SER A 196 -5.90 -29.19 -3.56
CA SER A 196 -4.95 -28.80 -2.54
C SER A 196 -5.45 -29.05 -1.11
N ASP A 197 -4.54 -28.98 -0.14
CA ASP A 197 -4.84 -29.10 1.30
C ASP A 197 -5.25 -27.75 1.95
N LEU A 198 -5.82 -26.82 1.16
CA LEU A 198 -6.26 -25.48 1.61
C LEU A 198 -7.66 -25.51 2.23
#